data_01bb4e09128ae4ba2b6235e5fa129bae
#
_entry.id   01bb4e09128ae4ba2b6235e5fa129bae
#
_cell.length_a   1.000
_cell.length_b   1.000
_cell.length_c   1.000
_cell.angle_alpha   90.00
_cell.angle_beta   90.00
_cell.angle_gamma   90.00
#
_symmetry.space_group_name_H-M   'P 1'
#
loop_
_entity.id
_entity.type
_entity.pdbx_description
1 polymer ?
#
loop_
_entity_poly.entity_id
_entity_poly.type
_entity_poly.pdbx_seq_one_letter_code
_entity_poly.pdbx_strand_id
1 'polypeptide(L)'
;MVEPGVITADLQREARALGWFYPPDPASRKECSIGGNIATNAGGPRCLKYGVTRAYVLGLTVVLASGEVVECGGRTHKNKTGFDIGDLFIGSEGMLGIITRAVLRLIPHPEAFGALSAGFPQFPLAAAAVQRILNSGHLPSALEITDSFTLRAARNYLGDSALPSGCRGHLIVEVDGRRPAVREELDSLCTLLEECGATGILRADTEAEAEAIWQLRREFSYSLKATGMTKLNEDIVIPRSRLVALVEFCEALNRETGLDIACFGHSGDGNIHTNIMVDDYANPEKKALADACVDRLFHWVLAHGGAITGEHGIGLAKAKWFRKAVGEGAYHLHELVKSALDPKNLLNPGKMGLP
;
A
#
# COMPACT_ATOMS: atom_id res chain seq x y z
N MET A 1 -3.63 -19.79 14.47
CA MET A 1 -4.17 -20.51 13.29
C MET A 1 -5.54 -19.94 12.99
N VAL A 2 -5.82 -19.64 11.74
CA VAL A 2 -7.08 -19.01 11.31
C VAL A 2 -7.58 -19.64 10.01
N GLU A 3 -8.87 -19.51 9.77
CA GLU A 3 -9.50 -19.82 8.48
C GLU A 3 -9.46 -18.61 7.55
N PRO A 4 -9.52 -18.79 6.22
CA PRO A 4 -9.34 -17.70 5.26
C PRO A 4 -10.44 -16.64 5.30
N GLY A 5 -11.65 -16.99 5.78
CA GLY A 5 -12.80 -16.08 5.90
C GLY A 5 -12.74 -15.13 7.09
N VAL A 6 -11.75 -15.26 7.99
CA VAL A 6 -11.60 -14.35 9.14
C VAL A 6 -11.31 -12.94 8.65
N ILE A 7 -12.06 -11.96 9.14
CA ILE A 7 -11.85 -10.54 8.81
C ILE A 7 -10.59 -10.03 9.51
N THR A 8 -9.78 -9.28 8.80
CA THR A 8 -8.48 -8.80 9.31
C THR A 8 -8.61 -7.99 10.60
N ALA A 9 -9.57 -7.07 10.66
CA ALA A 9 -9.81 -6.27 11.87
C ALA A 9 -10.26 -7.11 13.08
N ASP A 10 -10.98 -8.22 12.85
CA ASP A 10 -11.39 -9.12 13.92
C ASP A 10 -10.19 -9.88 14.48
N LEU A 11 -9.32 -10.39 13.60
CA LEU A 11 -8.05 -10.99 14.02
C LEU A 11 -7.19 -10.02 14.81
N GLN A 12 -7.06 -8.78 14.34
CA GLN A 12 -6.29 -7.73 15.04
C GLN A 12 -6.85 -7.43 16.43
N ARG A 13 -8.18 -7.32 16.56
CA ARG A 13 -8.87 -7.10 17.83
C ARG A 13 -8.61 -8.23 18.82
N GLU A 14 -8.81 -9.49 18.38
CA GLU A 14 -8.60 -10.67 19.22
C GLU A 14 -7.13 -10.84 19.64
N ALA A 15 -6.20 -10.61 18.71
CA ALA A 15 -4.77 -10.63 19.03
C ALA A 15 -4.41 -9.56 20.08
N ARG A 16 -4.92 -8.33 19.93
CA ARG A 16 -4.69 -7.21 20.85
C ARG A 16 -5.24 -7.51 22.26
N ALA A 17 -6.41 -8.12 22.35
CA ALA A 17 -7.00 -8.51 23.65
C ALA A 17 -6.10 -9.47 24.43
N LEU A 18 -5.21 -10.20 23.74
CA LEU A 18 -4.24 -11.12 24.32
C LEU A 18 -2.81 -10.50 24.44
N GLY A 19 -2.65 -9.22 24.16
CA GLY A 19 -1.36 -8.52 24.22
C GLY A 19 -0.46 -8.75 22.97
N TRP A 20 -1.02 -9.27 21.88
CA TRP A 20 -0.32 -9.52 20.65
C TRP A 20 -0.74 -8.56 19.55
N PHE A 21 0.11 -8.42 18.54
CA PHE A 21 -0.08 -7.55 17.38
C PHE A 21 0.06 -8.33 16.07
N TYR A 22 -0.94 -8.16 15.18
CA TYR A 22 -0.89 -8.56 13.80
C TYR A 22 -0.75 -7.30 12.93
N PRO A 23 0.47 -6.97 12.46
CA PRO A 23 0.77 -5.68 11.83
C PRO A 23 0.12 -5.40 10.48
N PRO A 24 -0.07 -6.39 9.55
CA PRO A 24 -0.64 -6.07 8.25
C PRO A 24 -2.00 -5.38 8.38
N ASP A 25 -2.14 -4.17 7.82
CA ASP A 25 -3.28 -3.28 8.03
C ASP A 25 -3.80 -2.63 6.75
N PRO A 26 -4.22 -3.42 5.74
CA PRO A 26 -4.78 -2.84 4.53
C PRO A 26 -5.92 -1.89 4.85
N ALA A 27 -6.10 -0.85 4.04
CA ALA A 27 -7.14 0.17 4.26
C ALA A 27 -8.55 -0.45 4.41
N SER A 28 -8.78 -1.59 3.73
CA SER A 28 -10.01 -2.39 3.78
C SER A 28 -10.09 -3.38 4.96
N ARG A 29 -9.24 -3.29 5.99
CA ARG A 29 -9.13 -4.27 7.08
C ARG A 29 -10.45 -4.66 7.76
N LYS A 30 -11.46 -3.77 7.72
CA LYS A 30 -12.79 -4.03 8.28
C LYS A 30 -13.67 -4.92 7.39
N GLU A 31 -13.26 -5.14 6.15
CA GLU A 31 -14.01 -5.86 5.11
C GLU A 31 -13.22 -7.02 4.53
N CYS A 32 -11.89 -6.88 4.38
CA CYS A 32 -11.04 -7.89 3.77
C CYS A 32 -10.81 -9.09 4.70
N SER A 33 -10.72 -10.26 4.08
CA SER A 33 -10.44 -11.52 4.77
C SER A 33 -8.94 -11.85 4.77
N ILE A 34 -8.51 -12.67 5.71
CA ILE A 34 -7.13 -13.17 5.78
C ILE A 34 -6.76 -13.95 4.51
N GLY A 35 -7.67 -14.77 3.97
CA GLY A 35 -7.43 -15.49 2.71
C GLY A 35 -7.23 -14.55 1.52
N GLY A 36 -8.00 -13.46 1.44
CA GLY A 36 -7.82 -12.41 0.44
C GLY A 36 -6.46 -11.71 0.58
N ASN A 37 -6.09 -11.33 1.81
CA ASN A 37 -4.82 -10.71 2.09
C ASN A 37 -3.62 -11.61 1.72
N ILE A 38 -3.72 -12.91 1.97
CA ILE A 38 -2.69 -13.87 1.57
C ILE A 38 -2.65 -13.99 0.05
N ALA A 39 -3.81 -14.10 -0.60
CA ALA A 39 -3.90 -14.26 -2.05
C ALA A 39 -3.30 -13.07 -2.82
N THR A 40 -3.41 -11.86 -2.29
CA THR A 40 -2.84 -10.64 -2.91
C THR A 40 -1.50 -10.24 -2.29
N ASN A 41 -1.04 -10.91 -1.23
CA ASN A 41 0.08 -10.47 -0.41
C ASN A 41 -0.12 -9.02 0.07
N ALA A 42 -1.29 -8.73 0.63
CA ALA A 42 -1.74 -7.39 0.95
C ALA A 42 -0.76 -6.62 1.83
N GLY A 43 -0.62 -5.33 1.53
CA GLY A 43 0.15 -4.36 2.28
C GLY A 43 -0.71 -3.45 3.16
N GLY A 44 -0.23 -2.23 3.40
CA GLY A 44 -0.88 -1.19 4.18
C GLY A 44 0.12 -0.15 4.68
N PRO A 45 -0.34 0.89 5.38
CA PRO A 45 0.49 2.02 5.81
C PRO A 45 1.73 1.63 6.64
N ARG A 46 1.62 0.53 7.41
CA ARG A 46 2.70 0.09 8.32
C ARG A 46 3.72 -0.85 7.69
N CYS A 47 3.66 -1.06 6.37
CA CYS A 47 4.60 -1.93 5.66
C CYS A 47 6.05 -1.44 5.73
N LEU A 48 6.28 -0.14 5.86
CA LEU A 48 7.61 0.44 6.04
C LEU A 48 8.39 -0.24 7.17
N LYS A 49 7.77 -0.44 8.34
CA LYS A 49 8.40 -1.05 9.52
C LYS A 49 8.17 -2.54 9.60
N TYR A 50 6.98 -3.00 9.24
CA TYR A 50 6.53 -4.34 9.56
C TYR A 50 6.50 -5.29 8.36
N GLY A 51 6.55 -4.76 7.14
CA GLY A 51 6.41 -5.56 5.92
C GLY A 51 4.96 -5.94 5.62
N VAL A 52 4.79 -6.71 4.56
CA VAL A 52 3.50 -7.14 4.00
C VAL A 52 3.03 -8.48 4.61
N THR A 53 1.86 -8.94 4.23
CA THR A 53 1.22 -10.18 4.72
C THR A 53 2.16 -11.39 4.71
N ARG A 54 2.97 -11.58 3.65
CA ARG A 54 3.96 -12.66 3.51
C ARG A 54 4.86 -12.82 4.75
N ALA A 55 5.30 -11.73 5.35
CA ALA A 55 6.19 -11.75 6.51
C ALA A 55 5.55 -12.38 7.77
N TYR A 56 4.24 -12.56 7.74
CA TYR A 56 3.45 -13.08 8.88
C TYR A 56 2.83 -14.44 8.63
N VAL A 57 2.98 -15.03 7.45
CA VAL A 57 2.51 -16.37 7.14
C VAL A 57 3.61 -17.38 7.48
N LEU A 58 3.34 -18.28 8.44
CA LEU A 58 4.26 -19.35 8.83
C LEU A 58 3.92 -20.69 8.19
N GLY A 59 2.66 -20.88 7.82
CA GLY A 59 2.20 -22.12 7.18
C GLY A 59 0.80 -21.98 6.61
N LEU A 60 0.53 -22.79 5.61
CA LEU A 60 -0.73 -22.83 4.87
C LEU A 60 -1.22 -24.25 4.71
N THR A 61 -2.54 -24.43 4.73
CA THR A 61 -3.21 -25.61 4.18
C THR A 61 -3.89 -25.17 2.88
N VAL A 62 -3.57 -25.85 1.78
CA VAL A 62 -4.00 -25.48 0.42
C VAL A 62 -4.61 -26.67 -0.26
N VAL A 63 -5.73 -26.47 -0.96
CA VAL A 63 -6.34 -27.45 -1.86
C VAL A 63 -5.90 -27.12 -3.28
N LEU A 64 -5.20 -28.06 -3.92
CA LEU A 64 -4.75 -27.93 -5.31
C LEU A 64 -5.88 -28.19 -6.32
N ALA A 65 -5.67 -27.81 -7.59
CA ALA A 65 -6.63 -28.10 -8.66
C ALA A 65 -6.89 -29.60 -8.88
N SER A 66 -5.98 -30.47 -8.45
CA SER A 66 -6.16 -31.94 -8.42
C SER A 66 -7.15 -32.41 -7.36
N GLY A 67 -7.50 -31.59 -6.37
CA GLY A 67 -8.25 -31.95 -5.18
C GLY A 67 -7.35 -32.41 -4.02
N GLU A 68 -6.04 -32.53 -4.21
CA GLU A 68 -5.10 -32.86 -3.16
C GLU A 68 -5.01 -31.72 -2.12
N VAL A 69 -5.00 -32.10 -0.84
CA VAL A 69 -4.80 -31.15 0.27
C VAL A 69 -3.35 -31.23 0.72
N VAL A 70 -2.65 -30.11 0.64
CA VAL A 70 -1.23 -30.01 1.01
C VAL A 70 -1.04 -29.05 2.18
N GLU A 71 -0.10 -29.40 3.06
CA GLU A 71 0.34 -28.53 4.14
C GLU A 71 1.74 -28.00 3.83
N CYS A 72 1.89 -26.68 3.84
CA CYS A 72 3.14 -25.99 3.56
C CYS A 72 3.56 -25.18 4.79
N GLY A 73 4.85 -25.20 5.14
CA GLY A 73 5.36 -24.50 6.31
C GLY A 73 4.98 -25.18 7.64
N GLY A 74 4.59 -24.38 8.66
CA GLY A 74 4.26 -24.96 9.98
C GLY A 74 4.13 -23.89 11.07
N ARG A 75 4.45 -24.26 12.32
CA ARG A 75 4.33 -23.38 13.51
C ARG A 75 5.68 -22.87 14.02
N THR A 76 6.74 -23.08 13.28
CA THR A 76 8.09 -22.71 13.68
C THR A 76 8.58 -21.48 12.93
N HIS A 77 9.36 -20.62 13.61
CA HIS A 77 9.97 -19.45 12.99
C HIS A 77 11.07 -19.81 11.97
N LYS A 78 11.61 -21.02 12.05
CA LYS A 78 12.62 -21.51 11.11
C LYS A 78 12.19 -22.86 10.59
N ASN A 79 12.13 -23.00 9.28
CA ASN A 79 11.98 -24.27 8.59
C ASN A 79 12.84 -24.24 7.34
N LYS A 80 13.81 -25.17 7.23
CA LYS A 80 14.73 -25.31 6.09
C LYS A 80 14.57 -26.67 5.41
N THR A 81 13.43 -27.31 5.62
CA THR A 81 13.10 -28.61 5.04
C THR A 81 12.51 -28.42 3.64
N GLY A 82 13.37 -28.49 2.64
CA GLY A 82 12.96 -28.32 1.23
C GLY A 82 12.81 -26.87 0.79
N PHE A 83 12.15 -26.67 -0.36
CA PHE A 83 11.81 -25.36 -0.87
C PHE A 83 10.70 -24.71 -0.06
N ASP A 84 10.64 -23.38 -0.07
CA ASP A 84 9.53 -22.62 0.53
C ASP A 84 8.33 -22.60 -0.41
N ILE A 85 7.65 -23.76 -0.48
CA ILE A 85 6.49 -23.95 -1.38
C ILE A 85 5.32 -23.08 -0.93
N GLY A 86 5.18 -22.80 0.36
CA GLY A 86 4.11 -21.93 0.89
C GLY A 86 4.11 -20.55 0.26
N ASP A 87 5.28 -20.02 -0.02
CA ASP A 87 5.45 -18.71 -0.63
C ASP A 87 4.92 -18.59 -2.06
N LEU A 88 4.76 -19.71 -2.78
CA LEU A 88 4.16 -19.71 -4.12
C LEU A 88 2.66 -19.33 -4.09
N PHE A 89 1.96 -19.67 -3.01
CA PHE A 89 0.54 -19.39 -2.88
C PHE A 89 0.25 -17.96 -2.40
N ILE A 90 1.23 -17.30 -1.75
CA ILE A 90 1.11 -15.93 -1.24
C ILE A 90 1.32 -14.94 -2.39
N GLY A 91 0.29 -14.16 -2.71
CA GLY A 91 0.30 -13.25 -3.87
C GLY A 91 -0.01 -13.92 -5.20
N SER A 92 -0.49 -15.19 -5.18
CA SER A 92 -0.86 -15.92 -6.39
C SER A 92 -2.26 -15.56 -6.94
N GLU A 93 -2.98 -14.67 -6.28
CA GLU A 93 -4.35 -14.25 -6.64
C GLU A 93 -5.31 -15.45 -6.81
N GLY A 94 -5.08 -16.54 -6.05
CA GLY A 94 -5.88 -17.75 -6.11
C GLY A 94 -5.69 -18.60 -7.36
N MET A 95 -4.65 -18.35 -8.15
CA MET A 95 -4.39 -19.07 -9.41
C MET A 95 -3.72 -20.43 -9.21
N LEU A 96 -3.09 -20.67 -8.07
CA LEU A 96 -2.28 -21.87 -7.83
C LEU A 96 -2.91 -22.86 -6.86
N GLY A 97 -3.87 -22.42 -6.04
CA GLY A 97 -4.53 -23.25 -5.04
C GLY A 97 -5.56 -22.46 -4.22
N ILE A 98 -6.39 -23.16 -3.48
CA ILE A 98 -7.38 -22.60 -2.58
C ILE A 98 -6.89 -22.74 -1.14
N ILE A 99 -6.59 -21.62 -0.49
CA ILE A 99 -6.13 -21.58 0.89
C ILE A 99 -7.33 -21.85 1.81
N THR A 100 -7.22 -22.87 2.66
CA THR A 100 -8.27 -23.26 3.60
C THR A 100 -7.90 -23.01 5.06
N ARG A 101 -6.62 -22.82 5.35
CA ARG A 101 -6.11 -22.52 6.69
C ARG A 101 -4.78 -21.80 6.60
N ALA A 102 -4.53 -20.89 7.55
CA ALA A 102 -3.24 -20.21 7.69
C ALA A 102 -2.75 -20.26 9.15
N VAL A 103 -1.46 -20.44 9.32
CA VAL A 103 -0.74 -20.23 10.58
C VAL A 103 -0.04 -18.88 10.48
N LEU A 104 -0.46 -17.92 11.32
CA LEU A 104 0.05 -16.56 11.29
C LEU A 104 0.97 -16.31 12.48
N ARG A 105 2.02 -15.56 12.21
CA ARG A 105 2.92 -15.01 13.22
C ARG A 105 2.27 -13.76 13.85
N LEU A 106 2.34 -13.69 15.17
CA LEU A 106 2.04 -12.49 15.95
C LEU A 106 3.32 -11.97 16.59
N ILE A 107 3.38 -10.67 16.85
CA ILE A 107 4.46 -10.03 17.60
C ILE A 107 3.88 -9.35 18.85
N PRO A 108 4.70 -9.02 19.87
CA PRO A 108 4.23 -8.25 21.01
C PRO A 108 3.58 -6.93 20.58
N HIS A 109 2.47 -6.57 21.22
CA HIS A 109 1.81 -5.28 20.96
C HIS A 109 2.72 -4.13 21.40
N PRO A 110 2.96 -3.09 20.57
CA PRO A 110 3.69 -1.89 21.00
C PRO A 110 3.03 -1.23 22.21
N GLU A 111 3.86 -0.75 23.13
CA GLU A 111 3.39 -0.09 24.36
C GLU A 111 2.73 1.27 24.09
N ALA A 112 3.21 1.99 23.08
CA ALA A 112 2.73 3.31 22.70
C ALA A 112 2.78 3.50 21.20
N PHE A 113 1.91 4.38 20.72
CA PHE A 113 1.87 4.95 19.38
C PHE A 113 1.86 6.48 19.50
N GLY A 114 2.52 7.14 18.55
CA GLY A 114 2.46 8.56 18.40
C GLY A 114 2.49 8.95 16.93
N ALA A 115 2.00 10.13 16.58
CA ALA A 115 1.97 10.57 15.20
C ALA A 115 2.26 12.08 15.08
N LEU A 116 2.79 12.46 13.92
CA LEU A 116 2.90 13.84 13.46
C LEU A 116 2.11 14.01 12.17
N SER A 117 1.39 15.13 12.08
CA SER A 117 0.76 15.61 10.85
C SER A 117 1.37 16.94 10.49
N ALA A 118 1.98 17.07 9.31
CA ALA A 118 2.76 18.24 8.91
C ALA A 118 2.37 18.74 7.51
N GLY A 119 2.05 20.03 7.40
CA GLY A 119 1.79 20.70 6.12
C GLY A 119 3.07 21.22 5.48
N PHE A 120 3.10 21.28 4.15
CA PHE A 120 4.20 21.87 3.37
C PHE A 120 3.66 22.84 2.33
N PRO A 121 4.35 23.96 2.03
CA PRO A 121 3.90 24.93 1.03
C PRO A 121 3.93 24.38 -0.40
N GLN A 122 4.67 23.29 -0.65
CA GLN A 122 4.78 22.63 -1.94
C GLN A 122 4.90 21.12 -1.78
N PHE A 123 4.33 20.35 -2.71
CA PHE A 123 4.37 18.90 -2.68
C PHE A 123 5.79 18.31 -2.82
N PRO A 124 6.69 18.85 -3.70
CA PRO A 124 8.07 18.39 -3.77
C PRO A 124 8.85 18.54 -2.45
N LEU A 125 8.55 19.56 -1.62
CA LEU A 125 9.17 19.71 -0.30
C LEU A 125 8.73 18.59 0.66
N ALA A 126 7.47 18.20 0.63
CA ALA A 126 7.00 17.05 1.39
C ALA A 126 7.71 15.76 0.95
N ALA A 127 7.88 15.55 -0.36
CA ALA A 127 8.61 14.39 -0.90
C ALA A 127 10.10 14.39 -0.48
N ALA A 128 10.75 15.55 -0.46
CA ALA A 128 12.11 15.67 0.03
C ALA A 128 12.22 15.40 1.53
N ALA A 129 11.24 15.84 2.32
CA ALA A 129 11.18 15.56 3.75
C ALA A 129 11.06 14.05 4.05
N VAL A 130 10.29 13.30 3.25
CA VAL A 130 10.25 11.82 3.33
C VAL A 130 11.65 11.23 3.21
N GLN A 131 12.42 11.64 2.21
CA GLN A 131 13.80 11.15 2.02
C GLN A 131 14.71 11.56 3.19
N ARG A 132 14.54 12.75 3.74
CA ARG A 132 15.28 13.22 4.91
C ARG A 132 15.01 12.35 6.14
N ILE A 133 13.72 12.03 6.41
CA ILE A 133 13.32 11.14 7.50
C ILE A 133 13.97 9.76 7.33
N LEU A 134 13.86 9.15 6.15
CA LEU A 134 14.38 7.81 5.89
C LEU A 134 15.91 7.73 5.97
N ASN A 135 16.62 8.85 5.73
CA ASN A 135 18.08 8.94 5.79
C ASN A 135 18.59 9.37 7.18
N SER A 136 17.73 9.75 8.11
CA SER A 136 18.11 10.23 9.44
C SER A 136 18.29 9.12 10.49
N GLY A 137 18.07 7.85 10.11
CA GLY A 137 18.14 6.71 11.02
C GLY A 137 16.82 6.39 11.73
N HIS A 138 15.77 7.18 11.52
CA HIS A 138 14.43 6.87 12.00
C HIS A 138 13.78 5.74 11.19
N LEU A 139 12.99 4.90 11.87
CA LEU A 139 12.17 3.89 11.23
C LEU A 139 10.70 4.05 11.68
N PRO A 140 9.96 5.02 11.13
CA PRO A 140 8.55 5.20 11.43
C PRO A 140 7.75 3.92 11.17
N SER A 141 6.69 3.70 11.93
CA SER A 141 5.74 2.60 11.63
C SER A 141 4.97 2.87 10.36
N ALA A 142 4.65 4.15 10.09
CA ALA A 142 4.05 4.59 8.83
C ALA A 142 4.56 5.97 8.42
N LEU A 143 4.63 6.22 7.12
CA LEU A 143 5.00 7.51 6.54
C LEU A 143 4.17 7.75 5.28
N GLU A 144 3.18 8.63 5.40
CA GLU A 144 2.19 8.92 4.37
C GLU A 144 2.42 10.28 3.74
N ILE A 145 2.20 10.38 2.44
CA ILE A 145 2.28 11.63 1.69
C ILE A 145 0.96 11.94 0.98
N THR A 146 0.65 13.23 0.81
CA THR A 146 -0.57 13.67 0.11
C THR A 146 -0.30 14.94 -0.66
N ASP A 147 -0.78 15.00 -1.89
CA ASP A 147 -0.60 16.10 -2.84
C ASP A 147 -1.64 17.22 -2.70
N SER A 148 -1.42 18.30 -3.45
CA SER A 148 -2.26 19.49 -3.40
C SER A 148 -3.68 19.27 -3.94
N PHE A 149 -3.87 18.39 -4.93
CA PHE A 149 -5.21 18.10 -5.45
C PHE A 149 -6.06 17.37 -4.43
N THR A 150 -5.50 16.31 -3.84
CA THR A 150 -6.17 15.54 -2.78
C THR A 150 -6.50 16.42 -1.57
N LEU A 151 -5.58 17.31 -1.17
CA LEU A 151 -5.81 18.25 -0.08
C LEU A 151 -6.94 19.25 -0.37
N ARG A 152 -7.03 19.76 -1.61
CA ARG A 152 -8.18 20.61 -2.00
C ARG A 152 -9.49 19.84 -1.96
N ALA A 153 -9.51 18.63 -2.51
CA ALA A 153 -10.70 17.78 -2.45
C ALA A 153 -11.12 17.48 -1.00
N ALA A 154 -10.15 17.25 -0.12
CA ALA A 154 -10.40 17.02 1.31
C ALA A 154 -10.98 18.25 2.01
N ARG A 155 -10.44 19.45 1.74
CA ARG A 155 -11.01 20.71 2.28
C ARG A 155 -12.45 20.95 1.82
N ASN A 156 -12.72 20.71 0.55
CA ASN A 156 -14.08 20.87 0.00
C ASN A 156 -15.05 19.88 0.63
N TYR A 157 -14.60 18.70 0.99
CA TYR A 157 -15.44 17.64 1.56
C TYR A 157 -15.61 17.74 3.07
N LEU A 158 -14.51 18.04 3.82
CA LEU A 158 -14.45 18.03 5.28
C LEU A 158 -14.53 19.43 5.90
N GLY A 159 -14.28 20.50 5.13
CA GLY A 159 -14.12 21.87 5.59
C GLY A 159 -12.66 22.28 5.76
N ASP A 160 -12.43 23.59 5.74
CA ASP A 160 -11.09 24.21 5.72
C ASP A 160 -10.25 23.93 6.99
N SER A 161 -10.89 23.71 8.13
CA SER A 161 -10.23 23.49 9.41
C SER A 161 -9.63 22.10 9.58
N ALA A 162 -9.94 21.16 8.69
CA ALA A 162 -9.49 19.78 8.78
C ALA A 162 -7.98 19.59 8.48
N LEU A 163 -7.33 20.59 7.85
CA LEU A 163 -5.95 20.53 7.37
C LEU A 163 -5.20 21.82 7.67
N PRO A 164 -3.85 21.79 7.82
CA PRO A 164 -3.05 23.00 7.98
C PRO A 164 -3.34 24.02 6.86
N SER A 165 -3.50 25.29 7.24
CA SER A 165 -3.81 26.35 6.28
C SER A 165 -2.73 26.51 5.22
N GLY A 166 -3.13 26.68 3.97
CA GLY A 166 -2.22 26.99 2.85
C GLY A 166 -1.29 25.87 2.40
N CYS A 167 -1.33 24.69 3.02
CA CYS A 167 -0.46 23.58 2.62
C CYS A 167 -0.87 23.00 1.24
N ARG A 168 0.15 22.67 0.44
CA ARG A 168 0.04 22.02 -0.87
C ARG A 168 0.65 20.61 -0.90
N GLY A 169 1.37 20.24 0.16
CA GLY A 169 1.83 18.90 0.44
C GLY A 169 1.55 18.61 1.91
N HIS A 170 1.34 17.35 2.26
CA HIS A 170 1.08 16.95 3.63
C HIS A 170 1.75 15.62 3.93
N LEU A 171 2.32 15.49 5.13
CA LEU A 171 2.86 14.24 5.64
C LEU A 171 2.15 13.83 6.92
N ILE A 172 2.02 12.50 7.07
CA ILE A 172 1.73 11.86 8.35
C ILE A 172 2.88 10.91 8.65
N VAL A 173 3.44 11.02 9.84
CA VAL A 173 4.51 10.15 10.35
C VAL A 173 3.97 9.47 11.61
N GLU A 174 3.93 8.15 11.64
CA GLU A 174 3.58 7.39 12.83
C GLU A 174 4.81 6.66 13.36
N VAL A 175 4.99 6.67 14.65
CA VAL A 175 6.01 5.91 15.37
C VAL A 175 5.37 5.07 16.47
N ASP A 176 5.97 3.91 16.75
CA ASP A 176 5.49 3.02 17.78
C ASP A 176 6.61 2.26 18.47
N GLY A 177 6.38 1.86 19.71
CA GLY A 177 7.37 1.18 20.52
C GLY A 177 7.17 1.38 22.01
N ARG A 178 8.28 1.51 22.76
CA ARG A 178 8.27 1.86 24.17
C ARG A 178 7.96 3.35 24.35
N ARG A 179 7.14 3.70 25.32
CA ARG A 179 6.66 5.08 25.55
C ARG A 179 7.76 6.15 25.59
N PRO A 180 8.90 5.98 26.30
CA PRO A 180 9.97 6.98 26.27
C PRO A 180 10.59 7.14 24.87
N ALA A 181 10.86 6.04 24.17
CA ALA A 181 11.45 6.07 22.82
C ALA A 181 10.52 6.74 21.82
N VAL A 182 9.20 6.48 21.89
CA VAL A 182 8.21 7.14 21.02
C VAL A 182 8.25 8.66 21.21
N ARG A 183 8.36 9.16 22.46
CA ARG A 183 8.45 10.59 22.74
C ARG A 183 9.71 11.23 22.16
N GLU A 184 10.87 10.60 22.40
CA GLU A 184 12.15 11.08 21.87
C GLU A 184 12.17 11.09 20.34
N GLU A 185 11.58 10.08 19.73
CA GLU A 185 11.49 9.98 18.26
C GLU A 185 10.55 11.05 17.69
N LEU A 186 9.40 11.32 18.32
CA LEU A 186 8.52 12.42 17.94
C LEU A 186 9.19 13.79 18.07
N ASP A 187 9.95 14.04 19.14
CA ASP A 187 10.69 15.29 19.33
C ASP A 187 11.71 15.49 18.20
N SER A 188 12.49 14.47 17.90
CA SER A 188 13.50 14.50 16.83
C SER A 188 12.88 14.68 15.45
N LEU A 189 11.79 13.97 15.15
CA LEU A 189 11.06 14.08 13.89
C LEU A 189 10.38 15.43 13.72
N CYS A 190 9.85 16.01 14.80
CA CYS A 190 9.27 17.36 14.78
C CYS A 190 10.31 18.39 14.36
N THR A 191 11.48 18.38 14.99
CA THR A 191 12.62 19.26 14.64
C THR A 191 13.05 19.07 13.17
N LEU A 192 13.18 17.81 12.74
CA LEU A 192 13.55 17.49 11.35
C LEU A 192 12.54 18.03 10.34
N LEU A 193 11.23 17.88 10.63
CA LEU A 193 10.17 18.40 9.77
C LEU A 193 10.19 19.92 9.69
N GLU A 194 10.44 20.61 10.81
CA GLU A 194 10.62 22.07 10.84
C GLU A 194 11.81 22.51 9.99
N GLU A 195 12.95 21.84 10.09
CA GLU A 195 14.13 22.07 9.25
C GLU A 195 13.83 21.85 7.75
N CYS A 196 12.91 20.96 7.42
CA CYS A 196 12.45 20.71 6.05
C CYS A 196 11.42 21.75 5.56
N GLY A 197 11.06 22.73 6.38
CA GLY A 197 10.10 23.79 6.03
C GLY A 197 8.64 23.38 6.19
N ALA A 198 8.35 22.42 7.05
CA ALA A 198 6.99 22.08 7.41
C ALA A 198 6.30 23.22 8.17
N THR A 199 5.00 23.36 7.97
CA THR A 199 4.14 24.34 8.62
C THR A 199 2.94 23.66 9.27
N GLY A 200 2.48 24.17 10.40
CA GLY A 200 1.29 23.66 11.07
C GLY A 200 1.42 22.20 11.52
N ILE A 201 2.54 21.87 12.17
CA ILE A 201 2.78 20.53 12.70
C ILE A 201 1.82 20.26 13.85
N LEU A 202 1.03 19.20 13.74
CA LEU A 202 0.21 18.65 14.82
C LEU A 202 0.89 17.41 15.36
N ARG A 203 1.02 17.33 16.69
CA ARG A 203 1.60 16.20 17.39
C ARG A 203 0.53 15.43 18.16
N ALA A 204 0.57 14.13 18.04
CA ALA A 204 -0.25 13.18 18.79
C ALA A 204 0.65 12.30 19.67
N ASP A 205 0.53 12.42 20.97
CA ASP A 205 1.30 11.65 21.96
C ASP A 205 0.52 10.44 22.48
N THR A 206 -0.74 10.30 22.09
CA THR A 206 -1.63 9.21 22.48
C THR A 206 -2.23 8.53 21.26
N GLU A 207 -2.62 7.26 21.42
CA GLU A 207 -3.29 6.51 20.35
C GLU A 207 -4.60 7.17 19.89
N ALA A 208 -5.35 7.79 20.81
CA ALA A 208 -6.60 8.48 20.48
C ALA A 208 -6.37 9.72 19.59
N GLU A 209 -5.34 10.51 19.90
CA GLU A 209 -4.95 11.66 19.07
C GLU A 209 -4.40 11.21 17.72
N ALA A 210 -3.57 10.16 17.68
CA ALA A 210 -3.07 9.57 16.45
C ALA A 210 -4.21 9.04 15.56
N GLU A 211 -5.25 8.44 16.16
CA GLU A 211 -6.43 7.98 15.43
C GLU A 211 -7.19 9.13 14.75
N ALA A 212 -7.22 10.34 15.35
CA ALA A 212 -7.80 11.52 14.71
C ALA A 212 -7.03 11.93 13.44
N ILE A 213 -5.69 11.87 13.46
CA ILE A 213 -4.83 12.08 12.29
C ILE A 213 -5.11 11.01 11.22
N TRP A 214 -5.22 9.75 11.60
CA TRP A 214 -5.52 8.66 10.70
C TRP A 214 -6.94 8.73 10.12
N GLN A 215 -7.91 9.28 10.86
CA GLN A 215 -9.25 9.50 10.34
C GLN A 215 -9.21 10.43 9.13
N LEU A 216 -8.48 11.54 9.22
CA LEU A 216 -8.27 12.45 8.09
C LEU A 216 -7.68 11.71 6.87
N ARG A 217 -6.67 10.86 7.08
CA ARG A 217 -6.04 10.08 6.00
C ARG A 217 -7.02 9.14 5.30
N ARG A 218 -7.92 8.51 6.05
CA ARG A 218 -8.95 7.63 5.49
C ARG A 218 -9.97 8.37 4.61
N GLU A 219 -10.23 9.64 4.92
CA GLU A 219 -11.18 10.46 4.18
C GLU A 219 -10.66 10.90 2.79
N PHE A 220 -9.37 10.82 2.50
CA PHE A 220 -8.83 11.26 1.21
C PHE A 220 -9.45 10.53 0.01
N SER A 221 -9.65 9.22 0.10
CA SER A 221 -10.28 8.46 -1.00
C SER A 221 -11.75 8.84 -1.19
N TYR A 222 -12.47 9.10 -0.09
CA TYR A 222 -13.87 9.57 -0.15
C TYR A 222 -13.96 11.00 -0.68
N SER A 223 -13.03 11.86 -0.29
CA SER A 223 -12.93 13.24 -0.79
C SER A 223 -12.71 13.28 -2.31
N LEU A 224 -11.86 12.39 -2.85
CA LEU A 224 -11.70 12.28 -4.31
C LEU A 224 -12.98 11.78 -5.00
N LYS A 225 -13.70 10.82 -4.42
CA LYS A 225 -15.00 10.38 -4.95
C LYS A 225 -16.03 11.49 -4.94
N ALA A 226 -16.04 12.35 -3.90
CA ALA A 226 -16.96 13.47 -3.76
C ALA A 226 -16.75 14.56 -4.82
N THR A 227 -15.64 14.59 -5.55
CA THR A 227 -15.45 15.49 -6.70
C THR A 227 -16.39 15.19 -7.87
N GLY A 228 -17.01 14.01 -7.90
CA GLY A 228 -17.82 13.54 -9.03
C GLY A 228 -17.04 13.09 -10.25
N MET A 229 -15.71 13.20 -10.23
CA MET A 229 -14.84 12.74 -11.32
C MET A 229 -14.64 11.22 -11.27
N THR A 230 -14.46 10.61 -12.43
CA THR A 230 -13.99 9.22 -12.52
C THR A 230 -12.53 9.16 -12.10
N LYS A 231 -12.24 8.27 -11.16
CA LYS A 231 -10.91 8.05 -10.60
C LYS A 231 -10.29 6.77 -11.17
N LEU A 232 -9.28 6.89 -12.04
CA LEU A 232 -8.43 5.77 -12.42
C LEU A 232 -7.33 5.64 -11.36
N ASN A 233 -7.50 4.66 -10.48
CA ASN A 233 -6.64 4.49 -9.30
C ASN A 233 -5.53 3.50 -9.60
N GLU A 234 -4.32 4.01 -9.81
CA GLU A 234 -3.14 3.21 -10.02
C GLU A 234 -2.29 3.17 -8.75
N ASP A 235 -2.04 1.96 -8.31
CA ASP A 235 -1.31 1.58 -7.11
C ASP A 235 0.11 1.18 -7.51
N ILE A 236 1.02 2.15 -7.62
CA ILE A 236 2.38 1.94 -8.08
C ILE A 236 3.37 1.92 -6.91
N VAL A 237 4.51 1.26 -7.13
CA VAL A 237 5.65 1.32 -6.20
C VAL A 237 6.88 1.81 -6.93
N ILE A 238 7.63 2.70 -6.30
CA ILE A 238 8.90 3.20 -6.82
C ILE A 238 10.02 3.01 -5.79
N PRO A 239 11.27 2.89 -6.23
CA PRO A 239 12.39 3.02 -5.31
C PRO A 239 12.28 4.34 -4.54
N ARG A 240 12.40 4.30 -3.20
CA ARG A 240 12.21 5.48 -2.33
C ARG A 240 13.02 6.70 -2.76
N SER A 241 14.22 6.48 -3.32
CA SER A 241 15.07 7.54 -3.87
C SER A 241 14.49 8.25 -5.11
N ARG A 242 13.40 7.71 -5.70
CA ARG A 242 12.74 8.26 -6.88
C ARG A 242 11.46 9.03 -6.57
N LEU A 243 11.09 9.17 -5.29
CA LEU A 243 9.82 9.81 -4.90
C LEU A 243 9.72 11.26 -5.43
N VAL A 244 10.75 12.07 -5.30
CA VAL A 244 10.74 13.46 -5.82
C VAL A 244 10.56 13.45 -7.34
N ALA A 245 11.29 12.60 -8.05
CA ALA A 245 11.17 12.47 -9.50
C ALA A 245 9.78 12.00 -9.97
N LEU A 246 9.10 11.13 -9.20
CA LEU A 246 7.71 10.77 -9.46
C LEU A 246 6.78 11.97 -9.32
N VAL A 247 6.95 12.76 -8.27
CA VAL A 247 6.16 13.99 -8.05
C VAL A 247 6.31 14.94 -9.22
N GLU A 248 7.54 15.20 -9.64
CA GLU A 248 7.85 16.08 -10.80
C GLU A 248 7.25 15.51 -12.10
N PHE A 249 7.32 14.21 -12.30
CA PHE A 249 6.69 13.53 -13.44
C PHE A 249 5.17 13.70 -13.43
N CYS A 250 4.50 13.49 -12.30
CA CYS A 250 3.04 13.65 -12.19
C CYS A 250 2.61 15.11 -12.42
N GLU A 251 3.38 16.10 -11.92
CA GLU A 251 3.13 17.51 -12.18
C GLU A 251 3.32 17.86 -13.66
N ALA A 252 4.34 17.29 -14.32
CA ALA A 252 4.55 17.47 -15.76
C ALA A 252 3.41 16.84 -16.57
N LEU A 253 3.01 15.63 -16.23
CA LEU A 253 1.91 14.92 -16.87
C LEU A 253 0.60 15.70 -16.76
N ASN A 254 0.29 16.27 -15.59
CA ASN A 254 -0.87 17.15 -15.38
C ASN A 254 -0.81 18.39 -16.30
N ARG A 255 0.35 19.09 -16.35
CA ARG A 255 0.52 20.29 -17.21
C ARG A 255 0.36 19.99 -18.70
N GLU A 256 0.88 18.85 -19.16
CA GLU A 256 0.86 18.46 -20.57
C GLU A 256 -0.52 17.99 -21.03
N THR A 257 -1.28 17.29 -20.17
CA THR A 257 -2.53 16.65 -20.54
C THR A 257 -3.76 17.43 -20.10
N GLY A 258 -3.59 18.34 -19.12
CA GLY A 258 -4.71 19.04 -18.48
C GLY A 258 -5.56 18.15 -17.57
N LEU A 259 -5.23 16.86 -17.41
CA LEU A 259 -5.91 15.98 -16.48
C LEU A 259 -5.37 16.18 -15.07
N ASP A 260 -6.24 16.28 -14.08
CA ASP A 260 -5.83 16.32 -12.69
C ASP A 260 -5.26 14.96 -12.27
N ILE A 261 -4.14 14.99 -11.53
CA ILE A 261 -3.49 13.80 -11.00
C ILE A 261 -3.44 13.96 -9.48
N ALA A 262 -4.05 13.03 -8.77
CA ALA A 262 -4.10 13.00 -7.31
C ALA A 262 -3.14 11.93 -6.78
N CYS A 263 -2.14 12.35 -6.00
CA CYS A 263 -1.12 11.47 -5.44
C CYS A 263 -1.18 11.46 -3.92
N PHE A 264 -1.41 10.28 -3.35
CA PHE A 264 -1.28 10.06 -1.91
C PHE A 264 -0.90 8.60 -1.66
N GLY A 265 -0.29 8.30 -0.52
CA GLY A 265 0.04 6.91 -0.21
C GLY A 265 1.21 6.73 0.75
N HIS A 266 1.70 5.50 0.80
CA HIS A 266 2.69 4.99 1.73
C HIS A 266 4.10 5.35 1.23
N SER A 267 4.49 6.62 1.42
CA SER A 267 5.76 7.13 0.89
C SER A 267 7.00 6.50 1.54
N GLY A 268 6.83 5.93 2.73
CA GLY A 268 7.91 5.27 3.46
C GLY A 268 8.46 4.03 2.75
N ASP A 269 7.62 3.25 2.07
CA ASP A 269 8.00 2.08 1.27
C ASP A 269 7.93 2.32 -0.24
N GLY A 270 7.49 3.51 -0.65
CA GLY A 270 7.43 3.93 -2.06
C GLY A 270 6.13 3.57 -2.77
N ASN A 271 5.12 3.08 -2.06
CA ASN A 271 3.82 2.77 -2.62
C ASN A 271 2.92 4.02 -2.68
N ILE A 272 2.66 4.49 -3.88
CA ILE A 272 1.89 5.72 -4.14
C ILE A 272 0.66 5.41 -4.99
N HIS A 273 -0.51 5.76 -4.46
CA HIS A 273 -1.76 5.75 -5.22
C HIS A 273 -1.80 6.98 -6.11
N THR A 274 -1.52 6.77 -7.39
CA THR A 274 -1.56 7.81 -8.41
C THR A 274 -2.91 7.72 -9.13
N ASN A 275 -3.78 8.67 -8.88
CA ASN A 275 -5.14 8.68 -9.42
C ASN A 275 -5.23 9.67 -10.57
N ILE A 276 -5.56 9.20 -11.77
CA ILE A 276 -5.87 10.07 -12.90
C ILE A 276 -7.35 10.40 -12.82
N MET A 277 -7.66 11.69 -12.65
CA MET A 277 -9.01 12.19 -12.41
C MET A 277 -9.61 12.68 -13.73
N VAL A 278 -10.76 12.12 -14.11
CA VAL A 278 -11.41 12.40 -15.40
C VAL A 278 -12.84 12.87 -15.14
N ASP A 279 -13.17 14.05 -15.61
CA ASP A 279 -14.50 14.67 -15.42
C ASP A 279 -15.60 13.96 -16.24
N ASP A 280 -15.28 13.48 -17.44
CA ASP A 280 -16.22 12.76 -18.32
C ASP A 280 -15.51 11.56 -18.99
N TYR A 281 -15.46 10.45 -18.28
CA TYR A 281 -14.85 9.21 -18.79
C TYR A 281 -15.70 8.49 -19.85
N ALA A 282 -16.95 8.91 -20.05
CA ALA A 282 -17.80 8.41 -21.13
C ALA A 282 -17.43 9.04 -22.50
N ASN A 283 -16.79 10.22 -22.48
CA ASN A 283 -16.25 10.84 -23.68
C ASN A 283 -15.06 10.05 -24.22
N PRO A 284 -15.09 9.53 -25.48
CA PRO A 284 -14.03 8.68 -26.04
C PRO A 284 -12.64 9.34 -26.08
N GLU A 285 -12.57 10.66 -26.34
CA GLU A 285 -11.30 11.39 -26.42
C GLU A 285 -10.68 11.52 -25.02
N LYS A 286 -11.48 11.89 -24.01
CA LYS A 286 -11.00 11.97 -22.63
C LYS A 286 -10.60 10.63 -22.06
N LYS A 287 -11.37 9.58 -22.39
CA LYS A 287 -11.01 8.20 -22.05
C LYS A 287 -9.67 7.80 -22.66
N ALA A 288 -9.50 8.01 -23.97
CA ALA A 288 -8.24 7.68 -24.64
C ALA A 288 -7.04 8.45 -24.07
N LEU A 289 -7.23 9.74 -23.74
CA LEU A 289 -6.21 10.54 -23.10
C LEU A 289 -5.84 10.01 -21.70
N ALA A 290 -6.84 9.64 -20.89
CA ALA A 290 -6.62 9.07 -19.56
C ALA A 290 -5.92 7.70 -19.63
N ASP A 291 -6.35 6.82 -20.54
CA ASP A 291 -5.71 5.53 -20.76
C ASP A 291 -4.24 5.69 -21.22
N ALA A 292 -3.95 6.69 -22.06
CA ALA A 292 -2.58 7.04 -22.45
C ALA A 292 -1.76 7.59 -21.26
N CYS A 293 -2.38 8.32 -20.33
CA CYS A 293 -1.71 8.76 -19.10
C CYS A 293 -1.34 7.56 -18.22
N VAL A 294 -2.22 6.58 -18.05
CA VAL A 294 -1.91 5.33 -17.32
C VAL A 294 -0.74 4.60 -17.99
N ASP A 295 -0.76 4.46 -19.30
CA ASP A 295 0.34 3.81 -20.04
C ASP A 295 1.67 4.57 -19.85
N ARG A 296 1.66 5.91 -19.88
CA ARG A 296 2.85 6.75 -19.62
C ARG A 296 3.35 6.57 -18.18
N LEU A 297 2.45 6.54 -17.21
CA LEU A 297 2.79 6.32 -15.81
C LEU A 297 3.49 4.98 -15.61
N PHE A 298 2.91 3.89 -16.12
CA PHE A 298 3.50 2.57 -15.99
C PHE A 298 4.84 2.43 -16.73
N HIS A 299 4.98 3.04 -17.90
CA HIS A 299 6.26 3.08 -18.60
C HIS A 299 7.33 3.80 -17.77
N TRP A 300 6.98 4.96 -17.19
CA TRP A 300 7.89 5.72 -16.35
C TRP A 300 8.30 4.91 -15.10
N VAL A 301 7.32 4.32 -14.42
CA VAL A 301 7.55 3.49 -13.22
C VAL A 301 8.53 2.35 -13.51
N LEU A 302 8.27 1.57 -14.56
CA LEU A 302 9.12 0.44 -14.93
C LEU A 302 10.53 0.89 -15.36
N ALA A 303 10.64 1.98 -16.10
CA ALA A 303 11.94 2.54 -16.51
C ALA A 303 12.79 3.01 -15.32
N HIS A 304 12.16 3.30 -14.17
CA HIS A 304 12.85 3.74 -12.95
C HIS A 304 12.98 2.63 -11.89
N GLY A 305 12.77 1.35 -12.29
CA GLY A 305 12.92 0.19 -11.41
C GLY A 305 11.79 0.00 -10.41
N GLY A 306 10.61 0.57 -10.70
CA GLY A 306 9.40 0.41 -9.88
C GLY A 306 8.55 -0.79 -10.28
N ALA A 307 7.40 -0.94 -9.62
CA ALA A 307 6.39 -1.95 -9.89
C ALA A 307 5.02 -1.30 -10.14
N ILE A 308 4.21 -1.91 -11.00
CA ILE A 308 2.89 -1.37 -11.41
C ILE A 308 1.79 -1.67 -10.39
N THR A 309 2.10 -2.40 -9.32
CA THR A 309 1.18 -2.64 -8.21
C THR A 309 1.97 -2.86 -6.92
N GLY A 310 1.53 -2.26 -5.82
CA GLY A 310 2.07 -2.42 -4.48
C GLY A 310 1.21 -3.32 -3.60
N GLU A 311 -0.12 -3.19 -3.72
CA GLU A 311 -1.08 -3.85 -2.84
C GLU A 311 -2.22 -4.56 -3.59
N HIS A 312 -2.68 -3.96 -4.71
CA HIS A 312 -3.93 -4.36 -5.36
C HIS A 312 -3.82 -5.64 -6.18
N GLY A 313 -2.60 -6.04 -6.55
CA GLY A 313 -2.35 -7.14 -7.48
C GLY A 313 -2.54 -6.72 -8.95
N ILE A 314 -2.39 -7.69 -9.84
CA ILE A 314 -2.52 -7.52 -11.29
C ILE A 314 -3.95 -7.79 -11.75
N GLY A 315 -4.54 -8.90 -11.31
CA GLY A 315 -5.89 -9.31 -11.67
C GLY A 315 -6.14 -9.34 -13.17
N LEU A 316 -7.29 -8.80 -13.59
CA LEU A 316 -7.64 -8.55 -14.99
C LEU A 316 -7.29 -7.12 -15.41
N ALA A 317 -7.33 -6.17 -14.47
CA ALA A 317 -7.18 -4.75 -14.77
C ALA A 317 -5.79 -4.39 -15.35
N LYS A 318 -4.74 -5.00 -14.79
CA LYS A 318 -3.34 -4.75 -15.16
C LYS A 318 -2.71 -5.88 -16.01
N ALA A 319 -3.50 -6.88 -16.43
CA ALA A 319 -3.04 -8.05 -17.15
C ALA A 319 -2.22 -7.71 -18.42
N LYS A 320 -2.66 -6.69 -19.18
CA LYS A 320 -1.96 -6.25 -20.41
C LYS A 320 -0.53 -5.74 -20.18
N TRP A 321 -0.19 -5.31 -18.95
CA TRP A 321 1.15 -4.83 -18.63
C TRP A 321 2.02 -5.86 -17.89
N PHE A 322 1.42 -6.97 -17.41
CA PHE A 322 2.12 -7.93 -16.55
C PHE A 322 3.39 -8.49 -17.21
N ARG A 323 3.26 -9.00 -18.44
CA ARG A 323 4.40 -9.56 -19.20
C ARG A 323 5.56 -8.56 -19.34
N LYS A 324 5.23 -7.29 -19.62
CA LYS A 324 6.23 -6.22 -19.71
C LYS A 324 6.84 -5.90 -18.35
N ALA A 325 6.04 -5.92 -17.29
CA ALA A 325 6.49 -5.58 -15.93
C ALA A 325 7.47 -6.61 -15.37
N VAL A 326 7.23 -7.91 -15.62
CA VAL A 326 8.09 -8.97 -15.08
C VAL A 326 9.18 -9.41 -16.05
N GLY A 327 9.05 -9.12 -17.35
CA GLY A 327 9.94 -9.56 -18.41
C GLY A 327 9.68 -11.00 -18.86
N GLU A 328 10.17 -11.34 -20.06
CA GLU A 328 9.86 -12.61 -20.75
C GLU A 328 10.21 -13.86 -19.93
N GLY A 329 11.39 -13.88 -19.31
CA GLY A 329 11.85 -15.06 -18.56
C GLY A 329 11.01 -15.35 -17.34
N ALA A 330 10.67 -14.30 -16.55
CA ALA A 330 9.82 -14.47 -15.38
C ALA A 330 8.37 -14.75 -15.80
N TYR A 331 7.86 -14.12 -16.85
CA TYR A 331 6.53 -14.43 -17.37
C TYR A 331 6.41 -15.93 -17.76
N HIS A 332 7.38 -16.46 -18.50
CA HIS A 332 7.41 -17.89 -18.85
C HIS A 332 7.46 -18.79 -17.59
N LEU A 333 8.19 -18.39 -16.55
CA LEU A 333 8.21 -19.15 -15.30
C LEU A 333 6.84 -19.17 -14.61
N HIS A 334 6.08 -18.05 -14.64
CA HIS A 334 4.70 -18.03 -14.14
C HIS A 334 3.80 -19.00 -14.91
N GLU A 335 3.92 -19.05 -16.25
CA GLU A 335 3.18 -20.01 -17.09
C GLU A 335 3.51 -21.47 -16.72
N LEU A 336 4.79 -21.80 -16.54
CA LEU A 336 5.23 -23.13 -16.12
C LEU A 336 4.66 -23.54 -14.76
N VAL A 337 4.72 -22.65 -13.76
CA VAL A 337 4.20 -22.91 -12.42
C VAL A 337 2.68 -23.09 -12.45
N LYS A 338 1.97 -22.20 -13.17
CA LYS A 338 0.51 -22.30 -13.35
C LYS A 338 0.13 -23.62 -14.01
N SER A 339 0.75 -23.98 -15.11
CA SER A 339 0.47 -25.21 -15.86
C SER A 339 0.77 -26.48 -15.05
N ALA A 340 1.81 -26.45 -14.22
CA ALA A 340 2.18 -27.59 -13.39
C ALA A 340 1.16 -27.83 -12.25
N LEU A 341 0.64 -26.76 -11.60
CA LEU A 341 -0.27 -26.86 -10.47
C LEU A 341 -1.75 -26.90 -10.88
N ASP A 342 -2.08 -26.33 -12.04
CA ASP A 342 -3.46 -26.28 -12.55
C ASP A 342 -3.51 -26.55 -14.08
N PRO A 343 -3.19 -27.79 -14.52
CA PRO A 343 -3.13 -28.12 -15.94
C PRO A 343 -4.48 -28.05 -16.67
N LYS A 344 -5.58 -28.02 -15.93
CA LYS A 344 -6.95 -27.87 -16.46
C LYS A 344 -7.44 -26.43 -16.44
N ASN A 345 -6.63 -25.49 -15.94
CA ASN A 345 -6.97 -24.07 -15.81
C ASN A 345 -8.33 -23.82 -15.12
N LEU A 346 -8.52 -24.45 -13.95
CA LEU A 346 -9.73 -24.35 -13.16
C LEU A 346 -9.74 -23.13 -12.22
N LEU A 347 -8.54 -22.69 -11.78
CA LEU A 347 -8.34 -21.68 -10.74
C LEU A 347 -8.10 -20.31 -11.37
N ASN A 348 -9.05 -19.39 -11.21
CA ASN A 348 -8.95 -18.00 -11.67
C ASN A 348 -8.37 -17.82 -13.11
N PRO A 349 -8.95 -18.45 -14.13
CA PRO A 349 -8.41 -18.40 -15.49
C PRO A 349 -8.36 -16.97 -16.02
N GLY A 350 -7.29 -16.62 -16.76
CA GLY A 350 -7.09 -15.32 -17.38
C GLY A 350 -6.61 -14.20 -16.43
N LYS A 351 -6.44 -14.47 -15.14
CA LYS A 351 -5.80 -13.51 -14.23
C LYS A 351 -4.33 -13.33 -14.60
N MET A 352 -3.77 -12.14 -14.36
CA MET A 352 -2.40 -11.77 -14.74
C MET A 352 -2.07 -11.92 -16.24
N GLY A 353 -3.08 -12.13 -17.10
CA GLY A 353 -2.86 -12.43 -18.52
C GLY A 353 -2.22 -13.82 -18.74
N LEU A 354 -2.27 -14.69 -17.75
CA LEU A 354 -1.90 -16.09 -17.85
C LEU A 354 -3.09 -16.93 -18.34
N PRO A 355 -2.85 -18.11 -18.88
CA PRO A 355 -3.92 -19.01 -19.31
C PRO A 355 -4.97 -19.27 -18.24
#